data_a8ecc86a7fbd465cd43d98397104b709
#
_entry.id   a8ecc86a7fbd465cd43d98397104b709
#
_cell.length_a   1.000
_cell.length_b   1.000
_cell.length_c   1.000
_cell.angle_alpha   90.00
_cell.angle_beta   90.00
_cell.angle_gamma   90.00
#
_symmetry.space_group_name_H-M   'P 1'
#
loop_
_entity.id
_entity.type
_entity.pdbx_description
1 polymer ?
#
loop_
_entity_poly.entity_id
_entity_poly.type
_entity_poly.pdbx_seq_one_letter_code
_entity_poly.pdbx_strand_id
1 'polypeptide(L)'
;MKHDIFFSISQTPDVNGETPSERQMFENYFQQLKHADKLGFGVGWIAQAHLSTETQKRNAKPVVPHWQGEVGLCTDFPQLAMESFRQTKDIEIGSAVISILASGGPIAQAERIANTVQFLSLLDDSRKLYVGFSAGRFEFMARPYGISPRNSWEESAWKVIRGQIFQEASEIFLRLLNGETISSGDIRKTYLTRENFRSDEEWQQFSDEYCSHNDASSAAKIHVPNRYNFEQISIIPQHWNRKQLQLVAGTHDPVAQEFVNTILPVRVFNLSITSPEVIDQTHERMSIHYHPDGGSWQRSLMPRTRFVFIN
;
A
#
# COMPACT_ATOMS: atom_id res chain seq x y z
N MET A 1 -10.97 -13.85 19.94
CA MET A 1 -9.97 -13.41 18.95
C MET A 1 -10.66 -13.44 17.60
N LYS A 2 -10.62 -12.37 16.81
CA LYS A 2 -11.11 -12.43 15.42
C LYS A 2 -9.97 -12.96 14.55
N HIS A 3 -10.29 -13.86 13.65
CA HIS A 3 -9.38 -14.40 12.65
C HIS A 3 -9.74 -13.82 11.30
N ASP A 4 -8.73 -13.35 10.59
CA ASP A 4 -8.84 -12.89 9.21
C ASP A 4 -8.19 -13.94 8.31
N ILE A 5 -8.43 -13.87 7.01
CA ILE A 5 -7.80 -14.76 6.04
C ILE A 5 -7.06 -13.95 4.98
N PHE A 6 -5.90 -14.44 4.53
CA PHE A 6 -5.10 -13.79 3.51
C PHE A 6 -5.15 -14.59 2.20
N PHE A 7 -5.55 -13.95 1.13
CA PHE A 7 -5.61 -14.52 -0.21
C PHE A 7 -4.48 -14.00 -1.09
N SER A 8 -3.76 -14.93 -1.70
CA SER A 8 -2.88 -14.64 -2.81
C SER A 8 -3.46 -15.30 -4.06
N ILE A 9 -4.12 -14.53 -4.90
CA ILE A 9 -4.56 -15.02 -6.21
C ILE A 9 -3.31 -15.33 -7.02
N SER A 10 -3.10 -16.59 -7.41
CA SER A 10 -1.81 -17.06 -7.88
C SER A 10 -1.96 -18.06 -9.02
N GLN A 11 -1.00 -18.02 -9.92
CA GLN A 11 -0.77 -19.06 -10.93
C GLN A 11 0.50 -19.82 -10.55
N THR A 12 0.36 -20.73 -9.58
CA THR A 12 1.43 -21.60 -9.12
C THR A 12 1.16 -23.03 -9.55
N PRO A 13 2.18 -23.77 -10.00
CA PRO A 13 1.99 -25.17 -10.37
C PRO A 13 1.60 -26.01 -9.15
N ASP A 14 0.72 -26.98 -9.38
CA ASP A 14 0.37 -27.99 -8.41
C ASP A 14 1.48 -29.08 -8.27
N VAL A 15 1.19 -30.13 -7.51
CA VAL A 15 2.14 -31.25 -7.29
C VAL A 15 2.47 -32.02 -8.58
N ASN A 16 1.67 -31.93 -9.62
CA ASN A 16 1.88 -32.53 -10.93
C ASN A 16 2.57 -31.57 -11.92
N GLY A 17 2.80 -30.33 -11.51
CA GLY A 17 3.36 -29.27 -12.35
C GLY A 17 2.31 -28.55 -13.22
N GLU A 18 1.03 -28.80 -13.01
CA GLU A 18 -0.04 -28.13 -13.74
C GLU A 18 -0.37 -26.77 -13.15
N THR A 19 -0.37 -25.74 -13.98
CA THR A 19 -0.71 -24.37 -13.58
C THR A 19 -2.18 -24.08 -13.91
N PRO A 20 -2.98 -23.57 -12.96
CA PRO A 20 -4.37 -23.27 -13.22
C PRO A 20 -4.52 -22.18 -14.28
N SER A 21 -5.58 -22.27 -15.10
CA SER A 21 -5.95 -21.18 -15.98
C SER A 21 -6.34 -19.92 -15.19
N GLU A 22 -6.29 -18.75 -15.82
CA GLU A 22 -6.72 -17.49 -15.19
C GLU A 22 -8.18 -17.58 -14.69
N ARG A 23 -9.06 -18.20 -15.45
CA ARG A 23 -10.44 -18.45 -15.04
C ARG A 23 -10.50 -19.28 -13.77
N GLN A 24 -9.79 -20.41 -13.73
CA GLN A 24 -9.76 -21.31 -12.58
C GLN A 24 -9.17 -20.61 -11.34
N MET A 25 -8.16 -19.77 -11.52
CA MET A 25 -7.55 -18.97 -10.47
C MET A 25 -8.58 -18.08 -9.76
N PHE A 26 -9.44 -17.37 -10.50
CA PHE A 26 -10.49 -16.53 -9.93
C PHE A 26 -11.64 -17.36 -9.35
N GLU A 27 -12.04 -18.47 -9.99
CA GLU A 27 -13.06 -19.37 -9.45
C GLU A 27 -12.62 -19.94 -8.11
N ASN A 28 -11.36 -20.35 -7.98
CA ASN A 28 -10.77 -20.83 -6.72
C ASN A 28 -10.82 -19.75 -5.64
N TYR A 29 -10.44 -18.51 -5.98
CA TYR A 29 -10.52 -17.39 -5.05
C TYR A 29 -11.94 -17.19 -4.50
N PHE A 30 -12.96 -17.11 -5.35
CA PHE A 30 -14.34 -16.89 -4.92
C PHE A 30 -14.91 -18.07 -4.13
N GLN A 31 -14.54 -19.30 -4.46
CA GLN A 31 -14.93 -20.48 -3.67
C GLN A 31 -14.34 -20.44 -2.26
N GLN A 32 -13.04 -20.13 -2.16
CA GLN A 32 -12.35 -20.00 -0.87
C GLN A 32 -12.92 -18.85 -0.05
N LEU A 33 -13.19 -17.70 -0.67
CA LEU A 33 -13.78 -16.55 0.00
C LEU A 33 -15.16 -16.86 0.58
N LYS A 34 -16.05 -17.50 -0.21
CA LYS A 34 -17.37 -17.93 0.28
C LYS A 34 -17.29 -18.94 1.43
N HIS A 35 -16.26 -19.79 1.40
CA HIS A 35 -16.03 -20.73 2.49
C HIS A 35 -15.56 -20.00 3.76
N ALA A 36 -14.65 -19.05 3.61
CA ALA A 36 -14.18 -18.20 4.71
C ALA A 36 -15.32 -17.38 5.35
N ASP A 37 -16.22 -16.84 4.52
CA ASP A 37 -17.42 -16.14 4.96
C ASP A 37 -18.31 -17.03 5.85
N LYS A 38 -18.60 -18.24 5.38
CA LYS A 38 -19.37 -19.25 6.14
C LYS A 38 -18.72 -19.69 7.45
N LEU A 39 -17.38 -19.66 7.51
CA LEU A 39 -16.60 -20.00 8.71
C LEU A 39 -16.46 -18.83 9.69
N GLY A 40 -16.95 -17.64 9.35
CA GLY A 40 -16.96 -16.46 10.22
C GLY A 40 -15.62 -15.74 10.33
N PHE A 41 -14.77 -15.79 9.28
CA PHE A 41 -13.60 -14.94 9.21
C PHE A 41 -14.00 -13.47 9.14
N GLY A 42 -13.20 -12.58 9.77
CA GLY A 42 -13.51 -11.15 9.86
C GLY A 42 -13.24 -10.41 8.57
N VAL A 43 -12.00 -10.46 8.10
CA VAL A 43 -11.55 -9.77 6.88
C VAL A 43 -10.87 -10.75 5.92
N GLY A 44 -11.24 -10.68 4.65
CA GLY A 44 -10.54 -11.33 3.55
C GLY A 44 -9.50 -10.35 2.96
N TRP A 45 -8.23 -10.53 3.32
CA TRP A 45 -7.12 -9.70 2.83
C TRP A 45 -6.60 -10.23 1.50
N ILE A 46 -6.53 -9.36 0.49
CA ILE A 46 -6.15 -9.73 -0.87
C ILE A 46 -4.80 -9.11 -1.22
N ALA A 47 -3.81 -9.94 -1.57
CA ALA A 47 -2.54 -9.47 -2.09
C ALA A 47 -2.71 -8.88 -3.50
N GLN A 48 -1.98 -7.79 -3.78
CA GLN A 48 -1.95 -7.17 -5.10
C GLN A 48 -0.53 -7.12 -5.66
N ALA A 49 -0.36 -7.61 -6.90
CA ALA A 49 0.80 -7.36 -7.72
C ALA A 49 0.33 -6.86 -9.09
N HIS A 50 0.30 -5.54 -9.23
CA HIS A 50 -0.04 -4.88 -10.48
C HIS A 50 1.08 -5.08 -11.50
N LEU A 51 0.73 -5.28 -12.77
CA LEU A 51 1.68 -5.52 -13.86
C LEU A 51 2.63 -6.71 -13.57
N SER A 52 2.06 -7.89 -13.25
CA SER A 52 2.85 -9.11 -13.25
C SER A 52 3.47 -9.33 -14.64
N THR A 53 4.77 -9.54 -14.69
CA THR A 53 5.56 -9.53 -15.92
C THR A 53 6.57 -10.67 -15.91
N GLU A 54 7.26 -10.85 -17.04
CA GLU A 54 8.40 -11.76 -17.14
C GLU A 54 9.45 -11.54 -16.02
N THR A 55 9.55 -10.31 -15.46
CA THR A 55 10.41 -10.05 -14.30
C THR A 55 9.97 -10.83 -13.06
N GLN A 56 8.67 -10.90 -12.78
CA GLN A 56 8.13 -11.70 -11.68
C GLN A 56 8.25 -13.19 -11.98
N LYS A 57 7.96 -13.62 -13.20
CA LYS A 57 8.08 -15.02 -13.65
C LYS A 57 9.50 -15.55 -13.52
N ARG A 58 10.50 -14.72 -13.85
CA ARG A 58 11.93 -15.08 -13.80
C ARG A 58 12.56 -14.90 -12.42
N ASN A 59 11.83 -14.42 -11.44
CA ASN A 59 12.39 -14.22 -10.12
C ASN A 59 12.69 -15.59 -9.47
N ALA A 60 13.97 -15.90 -9.35
CA ALA A 60 14.45 -17.15 -8.74
C ALA A 60 14.15 -17.23 -7.23
N LYS A 61 13.89 -16.09 -6.58
CA LYS A 61 13.50 -16.04 -5.18
C LYS A 61 11.99 -15.95 -5.07
N PRO A 62 11.32 -16.97 -4.50
CA PRO A 62 9.88 -16.93 -4.34
C PRO A 62 9.46 -15.72 -3.50
N VAL A 63 8.40 -15.07 -3.92
CA VAL A 63 7.78 -13.93 -3.20
C VAL A 63 7.24 -14.38 -1.84
N VAL A 64 6.71 -15.59 -1.82
CA VAL A 64 6.30 -16.30 -0.60
C VAL A 64 7.16 -17.56 -0.50
N PRO A 65 7.74 -17.86 0.66
CA PRO A 65 8.52 -19.08 0.84
C PRO A 65 7.74 -20.31 0.35
N HIS A 66 8.40 -21.18 -0.40
CA HIS A 66 7.85 -22.41 -0.97
C HIS A 66 6.88 -22.26 -2.16
N TRP A 67 6.62 -21.04 -2.66
CA TRP A 67 5.75 -20.83 -3.81
C TRP A 67 6.56 -20.42 -5.03
N GLN A 68 6.37 -21.18 -6.11
CA GLN A 68 6.88 -20.85 -7.43
C GLN A 68 5.77 -20.23 -8.28
N GLY A 69 6.13 -19.46 -9.30
CA GLY A 69 5.18 -18.82 -10.21
C GLY A 69 4.77 -17.41 -9.78
N GLU A 70 3.68 -16.94 -10.35
CA GLU A 70 3.17 -15.59 -10.10
C GLU A 70 2.17 -15.58 -8.95
N VAL A 71 2.30 -14.57 -8.10
CA VAL A 71 1.49 -14.42 -6.89
C VAL A 71 0.90 -13.02 -6.79
N GLY A 72 -0.22 -12.89 -6.10
CA GLY A 72 -0.90 -11.62 -5.88
C GLY A 72 -1.52 -11.04 -7.15
N LEU A 73 -2.05 -11.87 -8.03
CA LEU A 73 -2.56 -11.51 -9.35
C LEU A 73 -3.91 -10.75 -9.32
N CYS A 74 -4.13 -9.97 -8.28
CA CYS A 74 -5.18 -8.96 -8.23
C CYS A 74 -4.63 -7.67 -8.83
N THR A 75 -5.14 -7.25 -9.99
CA THR A 75 -4.69 -6.04 -10.69
C THR A 75 -5.59 -4.84 -10.43
N ASP A 76 -6.87 -5.08 -10.16
CA ASP A 76 -7.87 -4.06 -9.79
C ASP A 76 -8.59 -4.50 -8.51
N PHE A 77 -8.03 -4.09 -7.38
CA PHE A 77 -8.60 -4.41 -6.07
C PHE A 77 -10.03 -3.86 -5.88
N PRO A 78 -10.34 -2.60 -6.23
CA PRO A 78 -11.70 -2.07 -6.11
C PRO A 78 -12.76 -2.90 -6.84
N GLN A 79 -12.49 -3.31 -8.07
CA GLN A 79 -13.40 -4.15 -8.86
C GLN A 79 -13.59 -5.52 -8.22
N LEU A 80 -12.49 -6.16 -7.81
CA LEU A 80 -12.55 -7.47 -7.17
C LEU A 80 -13.25 -7.41 -5.82
N ALA A 81 -13.04 -6.34 -5.04
CA ALA A 81 -13.71 -6.14 -3.76
C ALA A 81 -15.23 -6.02 -3.94
N MET A 82 -15.70 -5.25 -4.92
CA MET A 82 -17.13 -5.13 -5.21
C MET A 82 -17.77 -6.47 -5.55
N GLU A 83 -17.12 -7.28 -6.39
CA GLU A 83 -17.63 -8.62 -6.70
C GLU A 83 -17.57 -9.55 -5.48
N SER A 84 -16.54 -9.44 -4.65
CA SER A 84 -16.42 -10.18 -3.40
C SER A 84 -17.54 -9.84 -2.42
N PHE A 85 -17.89 -8.58 -2.26
CA PHE A 85 -19.04 -8.17 -1.44
C PHE A 85 -20.37 -8.74 -1.96
N ARG A 86 -20.58 -8.78 -3.29
CA ARG A 86 -21.79 -9.36 -3.87
C ARG A 86 -21.91 -10.86 -3.66
N GLN A 87 -20.79 -11.56 -3.55
CA GLN A 87 -20.75 -13.03 -3.41
C GLN A 87 -20.71 -13.52 -1.96
N THR A 88 -20.60 -12.61 -0.99
CA THR A 88 -20.48 -12.91 0.45
C THR A 88 -21.49 -12.11 1.26
N LYS A 89 -21.64 -12.43 2.56
CA LYS A 89 -22.64 -11.80 3.46
C LYS A 89 -22.02 -11.03 4.63
N ASP A 90 -21.02 -11.62 5.29
CA ASP A 90 -20.52 -11.15 6.58
C ASP A 90 -19.06 -10.74 6.54
N ILE A 91 -18.22 -11.40 5.71
CA ILE A 91 -16.80 -11.12 5.63
C ILE A 91 -16.53 -9.74 5.03
N GLU A 92 -15.70 -8.94 5.69
CA GLU A 92 -15.21 -7.66 5.19
C GLU A 92 -14.06 -7.91 4.21
N ILE A 93 -13.79 -6.97 3.30
CA ILE A 93 -12.79 -7.14 2.25
C ILE A 93 -11.67 -6.12 2.42
N GLY A 94 -10.43 -6.59 2.30
CA GLY A 94 -9.25 -5.76 2.49
C GLY A 94 -8.14 -6.00 1.46
N SER A 95 -7.42 -4.94 1.08
CA SER A 95 -6.18 -5.06 0.28
C SER A 95 -4.95 -5.22 1.19
N ALA A 96 -4.04 -6.09 0.81
CA ALA A 96 -2.80 -6.32 1.55
C ALA A 96 -1.58 -6.46 0.61
N VAL A 97 -1.14 -5.39 -0.06
CA VAL A 97 -1.61 -4.00 -0.03
C VAL A 97 -1.61 -3.43 -1.45
N ILE A 98 -2.42 -2.39 -1.73
CA ILE A 98 -2.32 -1.69 -3.02
C ILE A 98 -1.05 -0.83 -3.08
N SER A 99 -0.51 -0.66 -4.30
CA SER A 99 0.54 0.33 -4.54
C SER A 99 -0.08 1.66 -4.96
N ILE A 100 0.10 2.70 -4.15
CA ILE A 100 -0.34 4.06 -4.51
C ILE A 100 0.64 4.79 -5.44
N LEU A 101 1.76 4.16 -5.81
CA LEU A 101 2.68 4.65 -6.84
C LEU A 101 2.42 4.03 -8.22
N ALA A 102 1.53 3.04 -8.29
CA ALA A 102 1.12 2.34 -9.51
C ALA A 102 -0.36 2.56 -9.80
N SER A 103 -0.86 1.96 -10.86
CA SER A 103 -2.31 1.94 -11.21
C SER A 103 -2.96 3.32 -11.30
N GLY A 104 -2.25 4.30 -11.85
CA GLY A 104 -2.72 5.68 -11.99
C GLY A 104 -2.32 6.60 -10.83
N GLY A 105 -1.55 6.11 -9.85
CA GLY A 105 -1.03 6.91 -8.75
C GLY A 105 -2.06 7.22 -7.65
N PRO A 106 -1.69 8.09 -6.69
CA PRO A 106 -2.49 8.37 -5.51
C PRO A 106 -3.86 8.98 -5.81
N ILE A 107 -3.96 9.79 -6.86
CA ILE A 107 -5.20 10.49 -7.24
C ILE A 107 -6.23 9.46 -7.74
N ALA A 108 -5.86 8.66 -8.75
CA ALA A 108 -6.77 7.65 -9.30
C ALA A 108 -7.15 6.57 -8.27
N GLN A 109 -6.24 6.23 -7.37
CA GLN A 109 -6.54 5.29 -6.28
C GLN A 109 -7.55 5.90 -5.29
N ALA A 110 -7.41 7.17 -4.93
CA ALA A 110 -8.38 7.84 -4.05
C ALA A 110 -9.78 7.87 -4.67
N GLU A 111 -9.91 8.21 -5.96
CA GLU A 111 -11.19 8.20 -6.68
C GLU A 111 -11.82 6.80 -6.71
N ARG A 112 -11.05 5.77 -7.08
CA ARG A 112 -11.54 4.38 -7.11
C ARG A 112 -12.03 3.90 -5.76
N ILE A 113 -11.31 4.21 -4.68
CA ILE A 113 -11.70 3.83 -3.32
C ILE A 113 -12.99 4.56 -2.90
N ALA A 114 -13.09 5.86 -3.13
CA ALA A 114 -14.29 6.63 -2.82
C ALA A 114 -15.52 6.11 -3.61
N ASN A 115 -15.35 5.81 -4.90
CA ASN A 115 -16.39 5.19 -5.74
C ASN A 115 -16.80 3.82 -5.21
N THR A 116 -15.85 2.98 -4.81
CA THR A 116 -16.13 1.63 -4.28
C THR A 116 -16.98 1.72 -3.03
N VAL A 117 -16.62 2.59 -2.09
CA VAL A 117 -17.42 2.78 -0.87
C VAL A 117 -18.79 3.37 -1.17
N GLN A 118 -18.88 4.29 -2.14
CA GLN A 118 -20.19 4.81 -2.59
C GLN A 118 -21.08 3.71 -3.19
N PHE A 119 -20.51 2.79 -3.96
CA PHE A 119 -21.26 1.67 -4.51
C PHE A 119 -21.68 0.65 -3.43
N LEU A 120 -20.87 0.44 -2.38
CA LEU A 120 -21.30 -0.36 -1.24
C LEU A 120 -22.56 0.23 -0.58
N SER A 121 -22.64 1.55 -0.43
CA SER A 121 -23.83 2.21 0.14
C SER A 121 -25.06 2.05 -0.74
N LEU A 122 -24.90 1.96 -2.08
CA LEU A 122 -26.01 1.67 -3.00
C LEU A 122 -26.51 0.22 -2.94
N LEU A 123 -25.72 -0.68 -2.39
CA LEU A 123 -26.09 -2.07 -2.15
C LEU A 123 -26.69 -2.29 -0.74
N ASP A 124 -26.92 -1.21 0.02
CA ASP A 124 -27.28 -1.24 1.43
C ASP A 124 -26.32 -2.11 2.29
N ASP A 125 -25.08 -2.24 1.84
CA ASP A 125 -24.04 -3.01 2.50
C ASP A 125 -23.33 -2.16 3.56
N SER A 126 -23.41 -2.57 4.81
CA SER A 126 -22.80 -1.86 5.95
C SER A 126 -21.39 -2.34 6.27
N ARG A 127 -20.86 -3.34 5.58
CA ARG A 127 -19.51 -3.86 5.76
C ARG A 127 -18.46 -2.82 5.40
N LYS A 128 -17.27 -3.00 5.93
CA LYS A 128 -16.17 -2.07 5.71
C LYS A 128 -15.24 -2.56 4.61
N LEU A 129 -14.77 -1.60 3.82
CA LEU A 129 -13.66 -1.79 2.91
C LEU A 129 -12.36 -1.45 3.64
N TYR A 130 -11.44 -2.39 3.73
CA TYR A 130 -10.10 -2.15 4.26
C TYR A 130 -9.13 -1.87 3.12
N VAL A 131 -8.42 -0.77 3.20
CA VAL A 131 -7.43 -0.40 2.19
C VAL A 131 -6.05 -0.33 2.81
N GLY A 132 -5.32 -1.42 2.68
CA GLY A 132 -3.90 -1.44 2.92
C GLY A 132 -3.17 -0.80 1.73
N PHE A 133 -2.24 0.12 1.99
CA PHE A 133 -1.49 0.81 0.94
C PHE A 133 0.01 0.89 1.24
N SER A 134 0.81 0.97 0.19
CA SER A 134 2.27 1.08 0.27
C SER A 134 2.86 1.67 -1.00
N ALA A 135 4.19 1.82 -1.03
CA ALA A 135 4.95 2.16 -2.25
C ALA A 135 4.93 1.05 -3.31
N GLY A 136 4.41 -0.13 -2.99
CA GLY A 136 4.53 -1.33 -3.81
C GLY A 136 5.86 -2.06 -3.62
N ARG A 137 5.80 -3.38 -3.70
CA ARG A 137 6.96 -4.26 -3.49
C ARG A 137 7.95 -4.21 -4.64
N PHE A 138 7.45 -4.13 -5.86
CA PHE A 138 8.25 -4.23 -7.08
C PHE A 138 8.36 -2.89 -7.78
N GLU A 139 9.56 -2.44 -8.07
CA GLU A 139 9.81 -1.17 -8.75
C GLU A 139 9.21 -1.13 -10.16
N PHE A 140 9.21 -2.26 -10.88
CA PHE A 140 8.65 -2.34 -12.22
C PHE A 140 7.17 -1.93 -12.27
N MET A 141 6.42 -2.06 -11.16
CA MET A 141 5.01 -1.70 -11.09
C MET A 141 4.78 -0.18 -11.18
N ALA A 142 5.71 0.62 -10.70
CA ALA A 142 5.58 2.08 -10.63
C ALA A 142 6.27 2.80 -11.81
N ARG A 143 7.27 2.18 -12.43
CA ARG A 143 8.03 2.77 -13.57
C ARG A 143 7.15 3.21 -14.74
N PRO A 144 6.14 2.44 -15.20
CA PRO A 144 5.24 2.89 -16.27
C PRO A 144 4.41 4.13 -15.93
N TYR A 145 4.34 4.49 -14.67
CA TYR A 145 3.63 5.67 -14.15
C TYR A 145 4.59 6.82 -13.82
N GLY A 146 5.81 6.81 -14.37
CA GLY A 146 6.78 7.89 -14.22
C GLY A 146 7.55 7.88 -12.88
N ILE A 147 7.42 6.82 -12.08
CA ILE A 147 8.16 6.67 -10.83
C ILE A 147 9.49 5.98 -11.11
N SER A 148 10.44 6.76 -11.59
CA SER A 148 11.83 6.37 -11.87
C SER A 148 12.75 7.57 -11.62
N PRO A 149 14.06 7.39 -11.45
CA PRO A 149 14.99 8.50 -11.37
C PRO A 149 14.91 9.39 -12.63
N ARG A 150 14.97 10.70 -12.46
CA ARG A 150 14.92 11.69 -13.55
C ARG A 150 16.30 12.10 -14.05
N ASN A 151 17.33 11.83 -13.25
CA ASN A 151 18.72 12.22 -13.51
C ASN A 151 19.70 11.38 -12.65
N SER A 152 21.00 11.60 -12.81
CA SER A 152 22.05 10.82 -12.14
C SER A 152 22.04 10.98 -10.61
N TRP A 153 21.81 12.17 -10.10
CA TRP A 153 21.78 12.36 -8.64
C TRP A 153 20.56 11.70 -7.98
N GLU A 154 19.40 11.64 -8.65
CA GLU A 154 18.27 10.86 -8.16
C GLU A 154 18.56 9.36 -8.21
N GLU A 155 19.27 8.87 -9.23
CA GLU A 155 19.68 7.47 -9.34
C GLU A 155 20.59 7.07 -8.17
N SER A 156 21.57 7.91 -7.80
CA SER A 156 22.52 7.63 -6.73
C SER A 156 21.86 7.45 -5.35
N ALA A 157 20.71 8.10 -5.11
CA ALA A 157 19.95 8.01 -3.86
C ALA A 157 18.54 7.44 -4.05
N TRP A 158 18.30 6.68 -5.13
CA TRP A 158 16.96 6.28 -5.54
C TRP A 158 16.13 5.62 -4.42
N LYS A 159 16.75 4.79 -3.60
CA LYS A 159 16.05 4.12 -2.51
C LYS A 159 15.46 5.12 -1.50
N VAL A 160 16.20 6.16 -1.15
CA VAL A 160 15.77 7.21 -0.22
C VAL A 160 14.70 8.08 -0.88
N ILE A 161 14.96 8.52 -2.11
CA ILE A 161 14.04 9.36 -2.88
C ILE A 161 12.70 8.66 -3.11
N ARG A 162 12.70 7.37 -3.42
CA ARG A 162 11.48 6.59 -3.58
C ARG A 162 10.64 6.55 -2.30
N GLY A 163 11.28 6.51 -1.14
CA GLY A 163 10.60 6.64 0.16
C GLY A 163 9.91 8.00 0.32
N GLN A 164 10.56 9.06 -0.11
CA GLN A 164 9.98 10.41 -0.08
C GLN A 164 8.82 10.57 -1.07
N ILE A 165 8.94 10.00 -2.27
CA ILE A 165 7.83 9.98 -3.25
C ILE A 165 6.62 9.22 -2.68
N PHE A 166 6.85 8.16 -1.92
CA PHE A 166 5.76 7.46 -1.23
C PHE A 166 5.10 8.32 -0.15
N GLN A 167 5.85 9.14 0.58
CA GLN A 167 5.26 10.08 1.56
C GLN A 167 4.44 11.16 0.85
N GLU A 168 4.94 11.74 -0.25
CA GLU A 168 4.20 12.67 -1.10
C GLU A 168 2.88 12.04 -1.60
N ALA A 169 2.96 10.84 -2.18
CA ALA A 169 1.80 10.12 -2.66
C ALA A 169 0.81 9.79 -1.54
N SER A 170 1.30 9.46 -0.34
CA SER A 170 0.45 9.18 0.82
C SER A 170 -0.29 10.43 1.28
N GLU A 171 0.36 11.59 1.29
CA GLU A 171 -0.28 12.85 1.61
C GLU A 171 -1.41 13.18 0.62
N ILE A 172 -1.12 13.12 -0.68
CA ILE A 172 -2.12 13.35 -1.74
C ILE A 172 -3.30 12.39 -1.58
N PHE A 173 -3.03 11.10 -1.46
CA PHE A 173 -4.05 10.06 -1.33
C PHE A 173 -4.96 10.28 -0.13
N LEU A 174 -4.39 10.55 1.03
CA LEU A 174 -5.14 10.69 2.28
C LEU A 174 -5.93 12.01 2.33
N ARG A 175 -5.36 13.12 1.88
CA ARG A 175 -6.04 14.41 1.85
C ARG A 175 -7.22 14.41 0.88
N LEU A 176 -7.08 13.78 -0.28
CA LEU A 176 -8.19 13.57 -1.22
C LEU A 176 -9.30 12.69 -0.62
N LEU A 177 -8.94 11.58 0.05
CA LEU A 177 -9.92 10.74 0.77
C LEU A 177 -10.57 11.48 1.94
N ASN A 178 -9.87 12.43 2.55
CA ASN A 178 -10.42 13.33 3.58
C ASN A 178 -11.43 14.34 2.99
N GLY A 179 -11.48 14.49 1.66
CA GLY A 179 -12.40 15.39 0.94
C GLY A 179 -11.85 16.79 0.76
N GLU A 180 -10.55 16.96 0.85
CA GLU A 180 -9.89 18.23 0.60
C GLU A 180 -9.81 18.53 -0.91
N THR A 181 -9.78 19.81 -1.25
CA THR A 181 -9.33 20.32 -2.55
C THR A 181 -7.89 20.77 -2.38
N ILE A 182 -6.97 20.21 -3.16
CA ILE A 182 -5.53 20.43 -3.00
C ILE A 182 -4.85 20.76 -4.32
N SER A 183 -3.72 21.46 -4.23
CA SER A 183 -2.78 21.72 -5.32
C SER A 183 -1.40 21.15 -4.95
N SER A 184 -0.53 20.95 -5.93
CA SER A 184 0.86 20.52 -5.70
C SER A 184 1.61 21.41 -4.72
N GLY A 185 1.28 22.73 -4.70
CA GLY A 185 1.87 23.69 -3.79
C GLY A 185 1.50 23.50 -2.32
N ASP A 186 0.40 22.78 -2.03
CA ASP A 186 -0.07 22.48 -0.68
C ASP A 186 0.59 21.24 -0.09
N ILE A 187 1.28 20.45 -0.93
CA ILE A 187 1.96 19.23 -0.51
C ILE A 187 3.30 19.58 0.14
N ARG A 188 3.61 18.88 1.20
CA ARG A 188 4.84 19.09 1.96
C ARG A 188 6.08 19.01 1.08
N LYS A 189 6.90 20.05 1.11
CA LYS A 189 8.21 20.04 0.41
C LYS A 189 9.14 19.04 1.09
N THR A 190 9.72 18.17 0.29
CA THR A 190 10.67 17.17 0.76
C THR A 190 12.10 17.69 0.62
N TYR A 191 12.87 17.48 1.67
CA TYR A 191 14.30 17.80 1.69
C TYR A 191 15.06 16.59 2.22
N LEU A 192 16.16 16.28 1.57
CA LEU A 192 17.13 15.29 2.05
C LEU A 192 18.25 15.98 2.81
N THR A 193 18.63 15.39 3.91
CA THR A 193 19.76 15.73 4.76
C THR A 193 20.57 14.49 5.04
N ARG A 194 21.73 14.65 5.69
CA ARG A 194 22.56 13.52 6.12
C ARG A 194 21.76 12.42 6.89
N GLU A 195 20.80 12.83 7.67
CA GLU A 195 19.99 11.93 8.52
C GLU A 195 19.14 10.93 7.71
N ASN A 196 18.88 11.19 6.44
CA ASN A 196 18.14 10.29 5.56
C ASN A 196 18.99 9.13 5.02
N PHE A 197 20.31 9.15 5.23
CA PHE A 197 21.26 8.19 4.71
C PHE A 197 21.86 7.34 5.83
N ARG A 198 22.27 6.12 5.50
CA ARG A 198 22.79 5.17 6.48
C ARG A 198 24.19 5.51 6.99
N SER A 199 24.99 6.16 6.12
CA SER A 199 26.37 6.54 6.44
C SER A 199 26.73 7.92 5.88
N ASP A 200 27.85 8.49 6.38
CA ASP A 200 28.39 9.76 5.86
C ASP A 200 28.84 9.60 4.42
N GLU A 201 29.36 8.44 4.05
CA GLU A 201 29.83 8.15 2.70
C GLU A 201 28.66 8.14 1.70
N GLU A 202 27.53 7.51 2.03
CA GLU A 202 26.34 7.55 1.16
C GLU A 202 25.81 8.97 0.96
N TRP A 203 25.79 9.78 2.03
CA TRP A 203 25.40 11.18 1.95
C TRP A 203 26.38 12.01 1.11
N GLN A 204 27.69 11.83 1.32
CA GLN A 204 28.70 12.57 0.59
C GLN A 204 28.62 12.27 -0.91
N GLN A 205 28.55 10.97 -1.26
CA GLN A 205 28.41 10.55 -2.66
C GLN A 205 27.18 11.21 -3.33
N PHE A 206 26.04 11.20 -2.65
CA PHE A 206 24.81 11.81 -3.16
C PHE A 206 24.94 13.34 -3.27
N SER A 207 25.50 13.98 -2.26
CA SER A 207 25.69 15.45 -2.24
C SER A 207 26.64 15.91 -3.34
N ASP A 208 27.74 15.18 -3.56
CA ASP A 208 28.72 15.48 -4.63
C ASP A 208 28.08 15.34 -6.02
N GLU A 209 27.30 14.27 -6.23
CA GLU A 209 26.57 14.05 -7.48
C GLU A 209 25.53 15.17 -7.73
N TYR A 210 24.81 15.58 -6.68
CA TYR A 210 23.86 16.68 -6.76
C TYR A 210 24.56 18.00 -7.08
N CYS A 211 25.67 18.30 -6.38
CA CYS A 211 26.45 19.53 -6.59
C CYS A 211 27.03 19.59 -7.99
N SER A 212 27.58 18.47 -8.48
CA SER A 212 28.08 18.38 -9.86
C SER A 212 26.99 18.62 -10.90
N HIS A 213 25.79 18.09 -10.69
CA HIS A 213 24.67 18.24 -11.61
C HIS A 213 24.07 19.65 -11.63
N ASN A 214 24.15 20.36 -10.49
CA ASN A 214 23.52 21.69 -10.32
C ASN A 214 24.52 22.84 -10.20
N ASP A 215 25.79 22.62 -10.52
CA ASP A 215 26.89 23.62 -10.44
C ASP A 215 26.97 24.28 -9.03
N ALA A 216 26.70 23.50 -7.97
CA ALA A 216 26.74 23.98 -6.59
C ALA A 216 28.04 23.55 -5.89
N SER A 217 28.55 24.39 -4.98
CA SER A 217 29.78 24.08 -4.25
C SER A 217 29.60 23.18 -3.04
N SER A 218 28.42 23.18 -2.43
CA SER A 218 28.03 22.30 -1.33
C SER A 218 26.52 22.35 -1.08
N ALA A 219 25.97 21.30 -0.48
CA ALA A 219 24.57 21.25 -0.10
C ALA A 219 24.37 20.49 1.22
N ALA A 220 24.02 21.20 2.29
CA ALA A 220 23.65 20.59 3.57
C ALA A 220 22.20 20.07 3.59
N LYS A 221 21.36 20.57 2.68
CA LYS A 221 19.94 20.24 2.55
C LYS A 221 19.55 20.32 1.07
N ILE A 222 19.06 19.22 0.51
CA ILE A 222 18.77 19.09 -0.91
C ILE A 222 17.27 18.93 -1.09
N HIS A 223 16.64 19.84 -1.83
CA HIS A 223 15.22 19.77 -2.17
C HIS A 223 14.97 18.68 -3.22
N VAL A 224 14.05 17.77 -2.93
CA VAL A 224 13.54 16.81 -3.90
C VAL A 224 12.25 17.35 -4.50
N PRO A 225 12.23 17.72 -5.78
CA PRO A 225 11.03 18.24 -6.42
C PRO A 225 9.91 17.19 -6.45
N ASN A 226 8.69 17.64 -6.22
CA ASN A 226 7.50 16.77 -6.23
C ASN A 226 7.37 15.98 -7.54
N ARG A 227 6.80 14.80 -7.46
CA ARG A 227 6.51 13.93 -8.62
C ARG A 227 5.18 14.24 -9.27
N TYR A 228 4.23 14.68 -8.47
CA TYR A 228 2.88 14.97 -8.92
C TYR A 228 2.70 16.48 -9.08
N ASN A 229 2.18 16.89 -10.25
CA ASN A 229 1.92 18.29 -10.57
C ASN A 229 0.46 18.45 -10.97
N PHE A 230 -0.29 19.24 -10.19
CA PHE A 230 -1.71 19.47 -10.36
C PHE A 230 -2.16 20.75 -9.66
N GLU A 231 -3.31 21.28 -10.07
CA GLU A 231 -3.90 22.49 -9.49
C GLU A 231 -5.36 22.25 -9.12
N GLN A 232 -5.72 22.58 -7.87
CA GLN A 232 -7.08 22.61 -7.34
C GLN A 232 -7.93 21.38 -7.69
N ILE A 233 -7.43 20.19 -7.33
CA ILE A 233 -8.19 18.95 -7.54
C ILE A 233 -8.88 18.48 -6.26
N SER A 234 -10.02 17.88 -6.43
CA SER A 234 -10.73 17.03 -5.47
C SER A 234 -11.22 15.78 -6.18
N ILE A 235 -11.63 14.76 -5.45
CA ILE A 235 -12.13 13.51 -6.03
C ILE A 235 -13.67 13.49 -6.11
N ILE A 236 -14.18 12.67 -7.01
CA ILE A 236 -15.62 12.36 -7.13
C ILE A 236 -15.82 10.86 -6.82
N PRO A 237 -16.82 10.50 -5.98
CA PRO A 237 -17.78 11.36 -5.27
C PRO A 237 -17.13 12.13 -4.11
N GLN A 238 -17.58 13.35 -3.84
CA GLN A 238 -17.14 14.14 -2.67
C GLN A 238 -17.86 13.71 -1.39
N HIS A 239 -19.13 13.32 -1.52
CA HIS A 239 -20.00 12.92 -0.41
C HIS A 239 -20.21 11.41 -0.42
N TRP A 240 -19.42 10.69 0.38
CA TRP A 240 -19.49 9.25 0.54
C TRP A 240 -19.29 8.86 2.00
N ASN A 241 -19.68 7.66 2.38
CA ASN A 241 -19.62 7.22 3.77
C ASN A 241 -18.20 6.80 4.18
N ARG A 242 -17.36 7.77 4.56
CA ARG A 242 -15.97 7.53 5.00
C ARG A 242 -15.86 6.56 6.17
N LYS A 243 -16.92 6.37 6.98
CA LYS A 243 -16.91 5.42 8.10
C LYS A 243 -16.83 3.96 7.66
N GLN A 244 -17.17 3.67 6.41
CA GLN A 244 -17.01 2.34 5.82
C GLN A 244 -15.58 2.09 5.30
N LEU A 245 -14.72 3.10 5.24
CA LEU A 245 -13.32 2.93 4.88
C LEU A 245 -12.46 2.72 6.13
N GLN A 246 -11.57 1.73 6.07
CA GLN A 246 -10.52 1.49 7.05
C GLN A 246 -9.17 1.48 6.36
N LEU A 247 -8.29 2.40 6.73
CA LEU A 247 -6.96 2.54 6.14
C LEU A 247 -5.91 1.77 6.94
N VAL A 248 -4.97 1.14 6.24
CA VAL A 248 -3.89 0.36 6.85
C VAL A 248 -2.57 0.64 6.12
N ALA A 249 -1.54 1.07 6.82
CA ALA A 249 -0.22 1.29 6.23
C ALA A 249 0.58 -0.01 6.15
N GLY A 250 1.05 -0.33 4.96
CA GLY A 250 1.97 -1.44 4.69
C GLY A 250 3.44 -1.00 4.81
N THR A 251 3.77 -0.19 5.80
CA THR A 251 5.13 0.28 6.07
C THR A 251 5.48 0.15 7.54
N HIS A 252 6.76 -0.13 7.84
CA HIS A 252 7.31 -0.14 9.19
C HIS A 252 8.18 1.09 9.49
N ASP A 253 8.20 2.07 8.58
CA ASP A 253 8.86 3.36 8.83
C ASP A 253 8.06 4.16 9.87
N PRO A 254 8.65 4.44 11.05
CA PRO A 254 7.99 5.20 12.11
C PRO A 254 7.52 6.58 11.67
N VAL A 255 8.37 7.29 10.94
CA VAL A 255 8.09 8.64 10.46
C VAL A 255 6.89 8.65 9.51
N ALA A 256 6.83 7.68 8.59
CA ALA A 256 5.70 7.54 7.69
C ALA A 256 4.40 7.17 8.44
N GLN A 257 4.47 6.27 9.43
CA GLN A 257 3.29 5.88 10.23
C GLN A 257 2.73 7.05 11.05
N GLU A 258 3.58 7.86 11.67
CA GLU A 258 3.18 9.06 12.40
C GLU A 258 2.60 10.10 11.44
N PHE A 259 3.28 10.36 10.33
CA PHE A 259 2.84 11.34 9.34
C PHE A 259 1.44 11.05 8.77
N VAL A 260 1.17 9.83 8.34
CA VAL A 260 -0.16 9.49 7.79
C VAL A 260 -1.27 9.64 8.82
N ASN A 261 -0.95 9.45 10.10
CA ASN A 261 -1.89 9.65 11.21
C ASN A 261 -2.07 11.12 11.62
N THR A 262 -1.34 12.06 11.04
CA THR A 262 -1.69 13.49 11.16
C THR A 262 -2.84 13.90 10.24
N ILE A 263 -3.21 13.04 9.26
CA ILE A 263 -4.21 13.36 8.24
C ILE A 263 -5.49 12.54 8.44
N LEU A 264 -5.39 11.23 8.59
CA LEU A 264 -6.52 10.31 8.78
C LEU A 264 -6.12 9.14 9.69
N PRO A 265 -7.07 8.44 10.32
CA PRO A 265 -6.76 7.26 11.10
C PRO A 265 -6.27 6.12 10.19
N VAL A 266 -4.99 5.77 10.34
CA VAL A 266 -4.32 4.72 9.57
C VAL A 266 -3.77 3.68 10.52
N ARG A 267 -4.23 2.44 10.37
CA ARG A 267 -3.75 1.26 11.11
C ARG A 267 -2.42 0.77 10.56
N VAL A 268 -1.80 -0.20 11.22
CA VAL A 268 -0.53 -0.80 10.80
C VAL A 268 -0.71 -2.28 10.49
N PHE A 269 -0.18 -2.71 9.35
CA PHE A 269 -0.17 -4.12 8.94
C PHE A 269 1.19 -4.76 9.25
N ASN A 270 1.20 -5.87 9.99
CA ASN A 270 2.40 -6.61 10.31
C ASN A 270 2.53 -7.89 9.47
N LEU A 271 3.70 -8.10 8.90
CA LEU A 271 4.03 -9.32 8.20
C LEU A 271 4.39 -10.44 9.18
N SER A 272 4.39 -11.69 8.70
CA SER A 272 4.82 -12.86 9.48
C SER A 272 6.24 -12.74 10.02
N ILE A 273 7.11 -12.03 9.27
CA ILE A 273 8.52 -11.80 9.58
C ILE A 273 8.75 -10.60 10.50
N THR A 274 7.72 -9.77 10.79
CA THR A 274 7.87 -8.64 11.70
C THR A 274 8.18 -9.15 13.10
N SER A 275 9.29 -8.69 13.69
CA SER A 275 9.70 -9.14 15.01
C SER A 275 8.76 -8.64 16.11
N PRO A 276 8.64 -9.36 17.24
CA PRO A 276 7.81 -8.92 18.37
C PRO A 276 8.21 -7.53 18.88
N GLU A 277 9.51 -7.22 18.93
CA GLU A 277 10.02 -5.94 19.42
C GLU A 277 9.54 -4.78 18.53
N VAL A 278 9.58 -4.94 17.21
CA VAL A 278 9.06 -3.92 16.27
C VAL A 278 7.55 -3.75 16.44
N ILE A 279 6.82 -4.83 16.69
CA ILE A 279 5.37 -4.77 16.94
C ILE A 279 5.08 -4.01 18.24
N ASP A 280 5.84 -4.27 19.31
CA ASP A 280 5.66 -3.63 20.60
C ASP A 280 6.00 -2.14 20.53
N GLN A 281 7.14 -1.78 19.95
CA GLN A 281 7.52 -0.38 19.70
C GLN A 281 6.50 0.36 18.83
N THR A 282 5.96 -0.29 17.80
CA THR A 282 4.90 0.28 16.97
C THR A 282 3.62 0.50 17.78
N HIS A 283 3.26 -0.46 18.63
CA HIS A 283 2.09 -0.32 19.50
C HIS A 283 2.20 0.86 20.46
N GLU A 284 3.34 1.01 21.14
CA GLU A 284 3.62 2.13 22.04
C GLU A 284 3.55 3.46 21.29
N ARG A 285 4.24 3.59 20.16
CA ARG A 285 4.23 4.81 19.35
C ARG A 285 2.83 5.17 18.86
N MET A 286 2.10 4.21 18.32
CA MET A 286 0.75 4.43 17.80
C MET A 286 -0.27 4.74 18.90
N SER A 287 -0.02 4.35 20.16
CA SER A 287 -0.86 4.76 21.29
C SER A 287 -0.84 6.29 21.53
N ILE A 288 0.22 6.96 21.04
CA ILE A 288 0.41 8.40 21.16
C ILE A 288 -0.04 9.13 19.88
N HIS A 289 0.27 8.56 18.71
CA HIS A 289 0.16 9.24 17.41
C HIS A 289 -1.05 8.82 16.57
N TYR A 290 -1.83 7.83 17.01
CA TYR A 290 -3.01 7.41 16.25
C TYR A 290 -4.03 8.55 16.15
N HIS A 291 -4.54 8.77 14.94
CA HIS A 291 -5.47 9.86 14.69
C HIS A 291 -6.75 9.73 15.55
N PRO A 292 -7.20 10.80 16.21
CA PRO A 292 -8.31 10.75 17.18
C PRO A 292 -9.64 10.28 16.56
N ASP A 293 -9.91 10.56 15.30
CA ASP A 293 -11.11 10.09 14.59
C ASP A 293 -11.19 8.58 14.45
N GLY A 294 -10.07 7.88 14.64
CA GLY A 294 -10.01 6.42 14.66
C GLY A 294 -10.46 5.80 15.99
N GLY A 295 -10.74 6.63 16.99
CA GLY A 295 -11.02 6.22 18.36
C GLY A 295 -9.75 5.83 19.14
N SER A 296 -9.93 5.09 20.23
CA SER A 296 -8.80 4.66 21.05
C SER A 296 -7.96 3.59 20.34
N TRP A 297 -6.64 3.80 20.34
CA TRP A 297 -5.72 2.81 19.80
C TRP A 297 -5.75 1.49 20.58
N GLN A 298 -5.79 0.39 19.87
CA GLN A 298 -5.78 -0.95 20.43
C GLN A 298 -4.84 -1.85 19.64
N ARG A 299 -4.22 -2.83 20.28
CA ARG A 299 -3.34 -3.81 19.62
C ARG A 299 -4.05 -4.61 18.52
N SER A 300 -5.35 -4.77 18.61
CA SER A 300 -6.19 -5.39 17.57
C SER A 300 -6.24 -4.60 16.26
N LEU A 301 -5.83 -3.33 16.25
CA LEU A 301 -5.70 -2.50 15.06
C LEU A 301 -4.38 -2.76 14.27
N MET A 302 -3.61 -3.74 14.73
CA MET A 302 -2.34 -4.17 14.13
C MET A 302 -2.44 -5.64 13.70
N PRO A 303 -3.17 -5.96 12.62
CA PRO A 303 -3.26 -7.34 12.14
C PRO A 303 -1.86 -7.88 11.78
N ARG A 304 -1.64 -9.16 12.05
CA ARG A 304 -0.38 -9.84 11.75
C ARG A 304 -0.64 -11.08 10.91
N THR A 305 0.09 -11.19 9.79
CA THR A 305 0.05 -12.39 8.94
C THR A 305 0.74 -13.56 9.64
N ARG A 306 0.14 -14.75 9.53
CA ARG A 306 0.74 -16.04 9.91
C ARG A 306 0.49 -17.05 8.81
N PHE A 307 1.50 -17.82 8.45
CA PHE A 307 1.34 -18.96 7.56
C PHE A 307 0.89 -20.17 8.40
N VAL A 308 -0.16 -20.83 7.93
CA VAL A 308 -0.65 -22.08 8.50
C VAL A 308 -0.57 -23.13 7.41
N PHE A 309 0.14 -24.22 7.67
CA PHE A 309 0.21 -25.36 6.78
C PHE A 309 -0.67 -26.46 7.40
N ILE A 310 -1.57 -26.99 6.60
CA ILE A 310 -2.40 -28.13 6.97
C ILE A 310 -1.73 -29.36 6.37
N ASN A 311 -1.34 -30.33 7.23
CA ASN A 311 -0.78 -31.61 6.82
C ASN A 311 -1.88 -32.58 6.44
#